data_22398ec001972d12c41372ad63507e92
#
_entry.id   22398ec001972d12c41372ad63507e92
#
_cell.length_a   1.000
_cell.length_b   1.000
_cell.length_c   1.000
_cell.angle_alpha   90.00
_cell.angle_beta   90.00
_cell.angle_gamma   90.00
#
_symmetry.space_group_name_H-M   'P 1'
#
loop_
_entity.id
_entity.type
_entity.pdbx_description
1 polymer ?
#
loop_
_entity_poly.entity_id
_entity_poly.type
_entity_poly.pdbx_seq_one_letter_code
_entity_poly.pdbx_strand_id
1 'polypeptide(L)'
;XGYPVVRKPMRQWMLKITAYAERLLEDLEEVDWPESIKDMQRNWIGKSTGANVTFKVKDTDKDFTVFTTRPDTLFGATYAVLAPEHALVDAITTADQAEAVAEYKRQASLKSDLARTDLAKEKTGVWTGAYAINPVNGKEIPVWIADYVLASYGTGAIMAVPAHDERDWEFAKQFKLDIIPVLEGGNVEEAAFTEDGLHINSDFLDGLDKASAIAKMVEWLEAEGVGNEKVTYRLRDWLFSRQRYWGEPIPIIHWEDGTSTAVPESELPLVLPVTKDIRPSGTGESPLANLTDWLEVTREDGVKGRRETNTMPQWAGSSWYYLRYIDPHNTEKLADEELLKQWLPVDIYVGGAEHAVLHLLYARFWHKVLYDLGVVPTKEPFQKLFNQGMILGTSYRDSRGALVATDKVEKRDGSFFHVETGEELEQAPAKMSKSLKNVVNPDDVVEQYGADTLRVYEMFMGPLDASIAWSEEGLEGSRKFLDRVYRLITTKEITKENSGALDKVYNETVKAVTEQVDQMKFNTAIAQLMXXXXXXXXLATMPKALFN
;
A
#
# COMPACT_ATOMS: atom_id res chain seq x y z
N UNK A 1 5.90 15.11 21.46
CA UNK A 1 5.78 15.88 21.53
C UNK A 1 6.24 17.23 21.82
N GLY A 2 6.08 18.02 21.23
CA GLY A 2 6.42 19.44 21.33
C GLY A 2 7.83 19.82 20.97
N TYR A 3 8.63 18.85 20.59
CA TYR A 3 10.00 19.17 20.20
C TYR A 3 10.04 19.70 18.77
N PRO A 4 10.94 20.64 18.47
CA PRO A 4 11.06 21.13 17.09
C PRO A 4 11.54 20.03 16.15
N VAL A 5 11.02 20.06 14.93
CA VAL A 5 11.34 19.07 13.91
C VAL A 5 12.08 19.78 12.78
N VAL A 6 13.18 19.18 12.34
CA VAL A 6 13.96 19.71 11.25
C VAL A 6 14.26 18.60 10.26
N ARG A 7 14.50 18.98 9.01
CA ARG A 7 15.01 18.06 8.01
C ARG A 7 16.54 18.05 8.09
N LYS A 8 17.09 16.83 8.14
CA LYS A 8 18.55 16.71 8.08
C LYS A 8 18.91 15.39 7.44
N PRO A 9 20.03 15.35 6.73
CA PRO A 9 20.48 14.09 6.14
C PRO A 9 20.87 13.09 7.22
N MET A 10 20.55 11.83 7.00
CA MET A 10 21.04 10.77 7.89
C MET A 10 21.12 9.47 7.11
N ARG A 11 22.05 8.63 7.51
CA ARG A 11 22.20 7.33 6.88
C ARG A 11 21.09 6.42 7.38
N GLN A 12 20.45 5.73 6.44
CA GLN A 12 19.32 4.86 6.72
C GLN A 12 19.53 3.53 6.02
N TRP A 13 19.01 2.48 6.64
CA TRP A 13 18.96 1.20 5.97
C TRP A 13 17.82 1.22 4.96
N MET A 14 18.12 0.80 3.74
CA MET A 14 17.13 0.69 2.67
C MET A 14 17.21 -0.71 2.11
N LEU A 15 16.07 -1.40 2.00
CA LEU A 15 16.04 -2.68 1.31
C LEU A 15 15.57 -2.45 -0.12
N LYS A 16 16.24 -3.08 -1.07
CA LYS A 16 16.00 -2.82 -2.49
C LYS A 16 14.82 -3.63 -3.01
N ILE A 17 13.63 -3.32 -2.52
CA ILE A 17 12.42 -3.94 -3.03
C ILE A 17 12.26 -3.63 -4.52
N THR A 18 12.82 -2.51 -4.99
CA THR A 18 12.75 -2.18 -6.41
C THR A 18 13.48 -3.18 -7.29
N ALA A 19 14.50 -3.86 -6.76
CA ALA A 19 15.18 -4.90 -7.51
C ALA A 19 14.27 -6.10 -7.78
N TYR A 20 13.19 -6.22 -7.02
CA TYR A 20 12.22 -7.31 -7.16
C TYR A 20 10.93 -6.86 -7.83
N ALA A 21 10.88 -5.62 -8.31
CA ALA A 21 9.62 -5.06 -8.83
C ALA A 21 9.03 -5.91 -9.95
N GLU A 22 9.85 -6.32 -10.91
CA GLU A 22 9.33 -7.11 -12.03
C GLU A 22 8.80 -8.47 -11.56
N ARG A 23 9.53 -9.12 -10.68
CA ARG A 23 9.09 -10.41 -10.15
C ARG A 23 7.84 -10.28 -9.30
N LEU A 24 7.73 -9.18 -8.55
CA LEU A 24 6.51 -8.93 -7.78
C LEU A 24 5.29 -8.78 -8.70
N LEU A 25 5.49 -8.23 -9.90
CA LEU A 25 4.41 -8.15 -10.87
C LEU A 25 4.15 -9.50 -11.53
N GLU A 26 5.19 -10.16 -12.01
CA GLU A 26 5.04 -11.42 -12.75
C GLU A 26 4.37 -12.50 -11.92
N ASP A 27 4.77 -12.60 -10.66
CA ASP A 27 4.32 -13.72 -9.83
C ASP A 27 2.90 -13.52 -9.30
N LEU A 28 2.28 -12.38 -9.51
CA LEU A 28 0.85 -12.23 -9.23
C LEU A 28 0.02 -13.19 -10.06
N GLU A 29 0.53 -13.61 -11.22
CA GLU A 29 -0.17 -14.59 -12.05
C GLU A 29 -0.25 -15.97 -11.42
N GLU A 30 0.59 -16.25 -10.43
CA GLU A 30 0.67 -17.57 -9.83
C GLU A 30 -0.23 -17.76 -8.62
N VAL A 31 -0.86 -16.68 -8.13
CA VAL A 31 -1.60 -16.73 -6.88
C VAL A 31 -3.09 -16.56 -7.14
N ASP A 32 -3.89 -17.18 -6.27
CA ASP A 32 -5.36 -17.11 -6.32
C ASP A 32 -5.83 -16.02 -5.37
N TRP A 33 -5.60 -14.78 -5.79
CA TRP A 33 -5.95 -13.60 -5.00
C TRP A 33 -7.05 -12.83 -5.70
N PRO A 34 -7.87 -12.09 -4.96
CA PRO A 34 -8.86 -11.21 -5.62
C PRO A 34 -8.17 -10.26 -6.58
N GLU A 35 -8.79 -10.07 -7.74
CA GLU A 35 -8.20 -9.22 -8.78
C GLU A 35 -8.02 -7.79 -8.29
N SER A 36 -8.91 -7.31 -7.42
CA SER A 36 -8.78 -5.96 -6.88
C SER A 36 -7.50 -5.80 -6.07
N ILE A 37 -7.10 -6.83 -5.34
CA ILE A 37 -5.86 -6.77 -4.56
C ILE A 37 -4.64 -6.81 -5.50
N LYS A 38 -4.70 -7.66 -6.51
CA LYS A 38 -3.61 -7.69 -7.51
C LYS A 38 -3.47 -6.32 -8.17
N ASP A 39 -4.59 -5.68 -8.50
CA ASP A 39 -4.54 -4.36 -9.13
C ASP A 39 -3.97 -3.32 -8.19
N MET A 40 -4.29 -3.40 -6.91
CA MET A 40 -3.69 -2.47 -5.94
C MET A 40 -2.18 -2.62 -5.91
N GLN A 41 -1.68 -3.85 -5.95
CA GLN A 41 -0.23 -4.06 -5.99
C GLN A 41 0.37 -3.59 -7.31
N ARG A 42 -0.29 -3.89 -8.43
CA ARG A 42 0.20 -3.43 -9.73
C ARG A 42 0.31 -1.92 -9.78
N ASN A 43 -0.72 -1.23 -9.28
CA ASN A 43 -0.71 0.24 -9.28
C ASN A 43 0.35 0.79 -8.35
N TRP A 44 0.55 0.15 -7.21
CA TRP A 44 1.56 0.61 -6.25
C TRP A 44 2.97 0.46 -6.82
N ILE A 45 3.24 -0.67 -7.48
CA ILE A 45 4.52 -0.90 -8.12
C ILE A 45 4.70 0.07 -9.28
N GLY A 46 3.64 0.33 -10.03
CA GLY A 46 3.59 1.42 -10.99
C GLY A 46 4.58 1.30 -12.11
N LYS A 47 4.61 0.16 -12.81
CA LYS A 47 5.50 -0.04 -13.94
C LYS A 47 5.12 0.91 -15.07
N SER A 48 6.10 1.61 -15.63
CA SER A 48 5.92 2.48 -16.80
C SER A 48 7.00 2.17 -17.81
N THR A 49 6.58 2.06 -19.05
CA THR A 49 7.50 1.89 -20.17
C THR A 49 7.53 3.17 -20.98
N GLY A 50 8.71 3.68 -21.27
CA GLY A 50 8.85 4.90 -22.00
C GLY A 50 10.27 5.05 -22.51
N ALA A 51 10.78 6.26 -22.46
CA ALA A 51 12.12 6.53 -22.95
C ALA A 51 12.81 7.57 -22.08
N ASN A 52 14.13 7.40 -21.96
CA ASN A 52 15.00 8.48 -21.51
C ASN A 52 15.33 9.37 -22.69
N VAL A 53 15.35 10.67 -22.45
CA VAL A 53 15.73 11.66 -23.47
C VAL A 53 16.71 12.62 -22.84
N THR A 54 17.85 12.85 -23.51
CA THR A 54 18.89 13.74 -23.02
C THR A 54 18.78 15.09 -23.70
N PHE A 55 18.73 16.13 -22.88
CA PHE A 55 18.72 17.54 -23.33
C PHE A 55 20.04 18.18 -22.97
N LYS A 56 20.70 18.79 -23.94
CA LYS A 56 21.92 19.56 -23.67
C LYS A 56 21.55 20.97 -23.23
N VAL A 57 22.31 21.50 -22.27
CA VAL A 57 22.09 22.87 -21.84
C VAL A 57 22.93 23.77 -22.72
N LYS A 58 22.27 24.77 -23.34
CA LYS A 58 22.92 25.62 -24.33
C LYS A 58 24.12 26.35 -23.74
N ASP A 59 25.19 26.40 -24.51
CA ASP A 59 26.44 27.14 -24.18
C ASP A 59 27.15 26.58 -22.96
N THR A 60 26.91 25.31 -22.64
CA THR A 60 27.61 24.61 -21.56
C THR A 60 27.98 23.21 -22.03
N ASP A 61 28.78 22.53 -21.22
CA ASP A 61 29.03 21.11 -21.43
C ASP A 61 28.09 20.22 -20.61
N LYS A 62 27.04 20.81 -20.05
CA LYS A 62 26.11 20.09 -19.16
C LYS A 62 24.93 19.55 -19.94
N ASP A 63 24.33 18.51 -19.40
CA ASP A 63 23.08 17.99 -19.92
C ASP A 63 22.25 17.41 -18.77
N PHE A 64 21.00 17.10 -19.07
CA PHE A 64 20.15 16.38 -18.12
C PHE A 64 19.27 15.40 -18.90
N THR A 65 18.79 14.39 -18.21
CA THR A 65 17.97 13.34 -18.79
C THR A 65 16.58 13.39 -18.18
N VAL A 66 15.56 13.26 -19.03
CA VAL A 66 14.19 13.11 -18.57
C VAL A 66 13.69 11.72 -18.91
N PHE A 67 12.76 11.22 -18.12
CA PHE A 67 12.01 10.02 -18.48
C PHE A 67 10.60 10.46 -18.89
N THR A 68 10.11 9.92 -20.00
CA THR A 68 8.75 10.21 -20.45
C THR A 68 8.10 8.95 -20.96
N THR A 69 6.81 8.77 -20.62
CA THR A 69 6.01 7.71 -21.23
C THR A 69 5.48 8.11 -22.61
N ARG A 70 5.67 9.37 -22.98
CA ARG A 70 5.18 9.87 -24.25
C ARG A 70 6.33 10.48 -25.08
N PRO A 71 7.35 9.67 -25.43
CA PRO A 71 8.44 10.23 -26.25
C PRO A 71 7.96 10.71 -27.61
N ASP A 72 6.83 10.20 -28.07
CA ASP A 72 6.23 10.63 -29.33
C ASP A 72 5.85 12.10 -29.34
N THR A 73 5.69 12.72 -28.17
CA THR A 73 5.31 14.13 -28.10
C THR A 73 6.50 15.07 -27.95
N LEU A 74 7.71 14.56 -28.14
CA LEU A 74 8.92 15.36 -27.94
C LEU A 74 8.95 16.62 -28.79
N PHE A 75 8.37 16.60 -29.99
CA PHE A 75 8.28 17.80 -30.83
C PHE A 75 7.47 18.92 -30.17
N GLY A 76 6.62 18.56 -29.21
CA GLY A 76 5.81 19.53 -28.46
C GLY A 76 6.41 19.97 -27.14
N ALA A 77 7.63 19.55 -26.84
CA ALA A 77 8.28 19.96 -25.60
C ALA A 77 8.74 21.41 -25.75
N THR A 78 8.12 22.31 -24.99
CA THR A 78 8.38 23.74 -25.12
C THR A 78 9.11 24.33 -23.92
N TYR A 79 9.27 23.57 -22.86
CA TYR A 79 10.14 23.96 -21.74
C TYR A 79 10.48 22.69 -20.98
N ALA A 80 11.46 22.81 -20.08
CA ALA A 80 11.85 21.71 -19.20
C ALA A 80 11.79 22.21 -17.76
N VAL A 81 11.59 21.28 -16.84
CA VAL A 81 11.49 21.62 -15.42
C VAL A 81 12.38 20.66 -14.63
N LEU A 82 13.22 21.25 -13.79
CA LEU A 82 14.05 20.49 -12.86
C LEU A 82 13.49 20.62 -11.46
N ALA A 83 13.66 19.57 -10.66
CA ALA A 83 13.38 19.67 -9.24
C ALA A 83 14.28 20.76 -8.64
N PRO A 84 13.78 21.52 -7.66
CA PRO A 84 14.64 22.56 -7.06
C PRO A 84 15.95 22.01 -6.49
N GLU A 85 15.94 20.73 -6.06
CA GLU A 85 17.10 20.09 -5.46
C GLU A 85 18.01 19.40 -6.47
N HIS A 86 17.66 19.43 -7.75
CA HIS A 86 18.45 18.76 -8.77
C HIS A 86 19.88 19.31 -8.78
N ALA A 87 20.85 18.40 -8.90
CA ALA A 87 22.25 18.79 -8.80
C ALA A 87 22.67 19.83 -9.84
N LEU A 88 21.99 19.85 -10.99
CA LEU A 88 22.35 20.72 -12.09
C LEU A 88 21.91 22.17 -11.88
N VAL A 89 20.95 22.42 -10.99
CA VAL A 89 20.33 23.74 -10.90
C VAL A 89 21.38 24.83 -10.61
N ASP A 90 22.23 24.60 -9.62
CA ASP A 90 23.22 25.63 -9.26
C ASP A 90 24.21 25.86 -10.39
N ALA A 91 24.53 24.81 -11.16
CA ALA A 91 25.53 24.93 -12.23
C ALA A 91 25.03 25.73 -13.42
N ILE A 92 23.71 25.70 -13.69
CA ILE A 92 23.18 26.33 -14.91
C ILE A 92 22.45 27.65 -14.65
N THR A 93 22.14 27.96 -13.40
CA THR A 93 21.43 29.19 -13.08
C THR A 93 22.29 30.38 -13.45
N THR A 94 21.72 31.31 -14.22
CA THR A 94 22.46 32.51 -14.61
C THR A 94 22.54 33.51 -13.47
N ALA A 95 23.50 34.43 -13.57
CA ALA A 95 23.68 35.43 -12.51
C ALA A 95 22.42 36.25 -12.29
N ASP A 96 21.71 36.60 -13.35
CA ASP A 96 20.46 37.37 -13.21
C ASP A 96 19.40 36.67 -12.44
N GLN A 97 19.37 35.33 -12.46
CA GLN A 97 18.35 34.55 -11.82
C GLN A 97 18.79 33.95 -10.49
N ALA A 98 20.04 34.16 -10.08
CA ALA A 98 20.59 33.45 -8.93
C ALA A 98 19.81 33.72 -7.64
N GLU A 99 19.39 34.96 -7.43
CA GLU A 99 18.69 35.33 -6.21
C GLU A 99 17.28 34.70 -6.17
N ALA A 100 16.56 34.79 -7.29
CA ALA A 100 15.21 34.24 -7.36
C ALA A 100 15.23 32.73 -7.21
N VAL A 101 16.21 32.06 -7.84
CA VAL A 101 16.34 30.61 -7.74
C VAL A 101 16.65 30.19 -6.31
N ALA A 102 17.58 30.89 -5.64
CA ALA A 102 17.94 30.57 -4.27
C ALA A 102 16.75 30.69 -3.33
N GLU A 103 15.97 31.77 -3.49
CA GLU A 103 14.79 31.97 -2.64
C GLU A 103 13.74 30.89 -2.90
N TYR A 104 13.52 30.53 -4.17
CA TYR A 104 12.55 29.49 -4.48
C TYR A 104 12.98 28.13 -3.91
N LYS A 105 14.26 27.81 -4.00
CA LYS A 105 14.77 26.57 -3.42
C LYS A 105 14.53 26.53 -1.91
N ARG A 106 14.75 27.66 -1.24
CA ARG A 106 14.54 27.74 0.19
C ARG A 106 13.07 27.48 0.54
N GLN A 107 12.16 28.14 -0.18
CA GLN A 107 10.74 27.96 0.07
C GLN A 107 10.29 26.52 -0.20
N ALA A 108 10.79 25.93 -1.26
CA ALA A 108 10.41 24.55 -1.60
C ALA A 108 10.88 23.56 -0.54
N SER A 109 12.05 23.84 0.07
CA SER A 109 12.59 22.93 1.08
C SER A 109 11.74 22.87 2.34
N LEU A 110 10.84 23.82 2.54
CA LEU A 110 9.97 23.86 3.72
C LEU A 110 8.68 23.08 3.50
N LYS A 111 8.43 22.57 2.31
CA LYS A 111 7.18 21.88 1.97
C LYS A 111 7.37 20.38 1.97
N SER A 112 6.32 19.66 2.39
CA SER A 112 6.30 18.21 2.28
C SER A 112 6.13 17.78 0.82
N ASP A 113 6.49 16.54 0.52
CA ASP A 113 6.28 16.01 -0.83
C ASP A 113 4.80 16.04 -1.19
N LEU A 114 3.94 15.74 -0.23
CA LEU A 114 2.51 15.76 -0.49
C LEU A 114 2.02 17.17 -0.86
N ALA A 115 2.47 18.18 -0.12
CA ALA A 115 2.08 19.55 -0.42
C ALA A 115 2.61 20.00 -1.79
N ARG A 116 3.83 19.57 -2.13
CA ARG A 116 4.45 19.97 -3.39
C ARG A 116 3.72 19.38 -4.59
N THR A 117 3.19 18.17 -4.48
CA THR A 117 2.59 17.47 -5.62
C THR A 117 1.08 17.58 -5.66
N ASP A 118 0.46 18.35 -4.78
CA ASP A 118 -0.99 18.55 -4.76
C ASP A 118 -1.44 19.15 -6.10
N LEU A 119 -2.28 18.42 -6.83
CA LEU A 119 -2.74 18.89 -8.14
C LEU A 119 -3.63 20.11 -8.07
N ALA A 120 -4.25 20.35 -6.91
CA ALA A 120 -5.17 21.47 -6.75
C ALA A 120 -4.46 22.77 -6.45
N LYS A 121 -3.17 22.73 -6.08
CA LYS A 121 -2.48 23.96 -5.72
C LYS A 121 -2.13 24.79 -6.95
N GLU A 122 -1.98 26.08 -6.75
CA GLU A 122 -1.52 26.98 -7.80
C GLU A 122 -0.09 26.61 -8.20
N LYS A 123 0.18 26.63 -9.52
CA LYS A 123 1.51 26.28 -10.01
C LYS A 123 2.49 27.41 -9.75
N THR A 124 3.65 27.06 -9.21
CA THR A 124 4.74 28.02 -8.98
C THR A 124 6.00 27.51 -9.64
N GLY A 125 6.88 28.43 -9.95
CA GLY A 125 8.17 28.07 -10.54
C GLY A 125 8.99 29.30 -10.82
N VAL A 126 10.28 29.08 -11.10
CA VAL A 126 11.21 30.15 -11.42
C VAL A 126 12.09 29.69 -12.59
N TRP A 127 12.29 30.58 -13.55
CA TRP A 127 13.20 30.31 -14.66
C TRP A 127 14.65 30.37 -14.16
N THR A 128 15.48 29.41 -14.61
CA THR A 128 16.90 29.40 -14.22
C THR A 128 17.75 30.39 -15.03
N GLY A 129 17.20 30.96 -16.10
CA GLY A 129 17.96 31.75 -17.03
C GLY A 129 18.58 30.94 -18.15
N ALA A 130 18.59 29.64 -18.04
CA ALA A 130 19.23 28.75 -19.01
C ALA A 130 18.22 28.22 -20.02
N TYR A 131 18.74 27.78 -21.16
CA TYR A 131 17.98 27.09 -22.18
C TYR A 131 18.54 25.70 -22.43
N ALA A 132 17.66 24.77 -22.74
CA ALA A 132 18.07 23.44 -23.19
C ALA A 132 17.76 23.31 -24.68
N ILE A 133 18.46 22.40 -25.33
CA ILE A 133 18.26 22.13 -26.76
C ILE A 133 17.40 20.88 -26.89
N ASN A 134 16.24 21.02 -27.50
CA ASN A 134 15.39 19.87 -27.79
C ASN A 134 16.09 19.03 -28.86
N PRO A 135 16.45 17.78 -28.56
CA PRO A 135 17.29 17.04 -29.50
C PRO A 135 16.60 16.74 -30.82
N VAL A 136 15.26 16.69 -30.87
CA VAL A 136 14.60 16.24 -32.08
C VAL A 136 14.42 17.36 -33.09
N ASN A 137 14.42 18.64 -32.69
CA ASN A 137 14.21 19.74 -33.64
C ASN A 137 15.21 20.87 -33.45
N GLY A 138 16.11 20.77 -32.49
CA GLY A 138 17.14 21.80 -32.25
C GLY A 138 16.64 23.08 -31.61
N LYS A 139 15.40 23.14 -31.22
CA LYS A 139 14.86 24.36 -30.62
C LYS A 139 15.36 24.56 -29.22
N GLU A 140 15.54 25.83 -28.86
CA GLU A 140 15.92 26.20 -27.49
C GLU A 140 14.67 26.34 -26.65
N ILE A 141 14.66 25.66 -25.50
CA ILE A 141 13.53 25.71 -24.59
C ILE A 141 14.02 26.15 -23.21
N PRO A 142 13.28 27.02 -22.51
CA PRO A 142 13.75 27.49 -21.21
C PRO A 142 13.71 26.38 -20.16
N VAL A 143 14.66 26.43 -19.24
CA VAL A 143 14.75 25.47 -18.14
C VAL A 143 14.29 26.15 -16.86
N TRP A 144 13.24 25.62 -16.27
CA TRP A 144 12.63 26.14 -15.05
C TRP A 144 12.90 25.21 -13.88
N ILE A 145 12.70 25.70 -12.68
CA ILE A 145 12.57 24.84 -11.50
C ILE A 145 11.15 25.02 -10.97
N ALA A 146 10.58 23.94 -10.45
CA ALA A 146 9.24 23.98 -9.87
C ALA A 146 9.15 22.88 -8.82
N ASP A 147 8.41 23.17 -7.76
CA ASP A 147 8.39 22.27 -6.63
C ASP A 147 7.55 21.01 -6.85
N TYR A 148 6.71 20.98 -7.90
CA TYR A 148 5.96 19.75 -8.17
C TYR A 148 6.83 18.65 -8.79
N VAL A 149 8.05 18.94 -9.18
CA VAL A 149 9.00 17.94 -9.63
C VAL A 149 9.89 17.57 -8.45
N LEU A 150 9.96 16.28 -8.15
CA LEU A 150 10.72 15.79 -6.99
C LEU A 150 12.04 15.18 -7.43
N ALA A 151 13.11 15.54 -6.75
CA ALA A 151 14.44 14.99 -7.06
C ALA A 151 14.52 13.50 -6.73
N SER A 152 13.73 13.05 -5.78
CA SER A 152 13.74 11.65 -5.36
C SER A 152 12.97 10.74 -6.30
N TYR A 153 12.30 11.27 -7.30
CA TYR A 153 11.44 10.51 -8.17
C TYR A 153 11.92 10.62 -9.61
N GLY A 154 12.25 9.46 -10.20
CA GLY A 154 12.78 9.44 -11.54
C GLY A 154 14.12 10.17 -11.63
N THR A 155 14.29 10.95 -12.67
CA THR A 155 15.54 11.70 -12.90
C THR A 155 15.55 13.07 -12.22
N GLY A 156 14.44 13.48 -11.62
CA GLY A 156 14.34 14.82 -11.07
C GLY A 156 14.18 15.91 -12.13
N ALA A 157 13.86 15.53 -13.36
CA ALA A 157 13.70 16.44 -14.47
C ALA A 157 12.56 15.96 -15.36
N ILE A 158 11.81 16.89 -15.93
CA ILE A 158 10.77 16.54 -16.89
C ILE A 158 10.87 17.44 -18.11
N MET A 159 10.44 16.91 -19.25
CA MET A 159 10.11 17.75 -20.39
C MET A 159 8.62 18.06 -20.31
N ALA A 160 8.26 19.28 -20.65
CA ALA A 160 6.87 19.70 -20.56
C ALA A 160 6.26 19.82 -21.94
N VAL A 161 5.08 19.22 -22.10
CA VAL A 161 4.32 19.27 -23.35
C VAL A 161 2.95 19.87 -23.02
N PRO A 162 2.86 21.19 -22.96
CA PRO A 162 1.65 21.81 -22.42
C PRO A 162 0.41 21.62 -23.27
N ALA A 163 0.56 21.32 -24.55
CA ALA A 163 -0.62 21.08 -25.38
C ALA A 163 -1.35 19.80 -24.98
N HIS A 164 -0.67 18.85 -24.30
CA HIS A 164 -1.24 17.51 -24.10
C HIS A 164 -1.13 17.02 -22.67
N ASP A 165 -0.86 17.90 -21.71
CA ASP A 165 -0.78 17.56 -20.29
C ASP A 165 -1.36 18.71 -19.49
N GLU A 166 -2.34 18.41 -18.62
CA GLU A 166 -3.06 19.47 -17.92
C GLU A 166 -2.17 20.28 -17.00
N ARG A 167 -1.28 19.62 -16.28
CA ARG A 167 -0.39 20.33 -15.37
C ARG A 167 0.56 21.25 -16.15
N ASP A 168 1.13 20.72 -17.22
CA ASP A 168 2.03 21.53 -18.04
C ASP A 168 1.28 22.70 -18.69
N TRP A 169 0.02 22.47 -19.09
CA TRP A 169 -0.78 23.51 -19.69
C TRP A 169 -1.02 24.65 -18.70
N GLU A 170 -1.37 24.33 -17.46
CA GLU A 170 -1.62 25.35 -16.44
C GLU A 170 -0.35 26.16 -16.18
N PHE A 171 0.78 25.47 -16.06
CA PHE A 171 2.06 26.13 -15.84
C PHE A 171 2.40 27.06 -17.01
N ALA A 172 2.22 26.56 -18.23
CA ALA A 172 2.53 27.36 -19.43
C ALA A 172 1.64 28.58 -19.52
N LYS A 173 0.35 28.44 -19.20
CA LYS A 173 -0.56 29.59 -19.21
C LYS A 173 -0.15 30.63 -18.17
N GLN A 174 0.18 30.17 -16.97
CA GLN A 174 0.57 31.09 -15.91
C GLN A 174 1.84 31.86 -16.22
N PHE A 175 2.81 31.19 -16.83
CA PHE A 175 4.11 31.81 -17.08
C PHE A 175 4.32 32.18 -18.54
N LYS A 176 3.26 32.13 -19.34
CA LYS A 176 3.24 32.61 -20.73
C LYS A 176 4.27 31.89 -21.61
N LEU A 177 4.33 30.58 -21.46
CA LEU A 177 5.20 29.72 -22.25
C LEU A 177 4.46 29.18 -23.46
N ASP A 178 5.20 28.82 -24.49
CA ASP A 178 4.59 28.32 -25.74
C ASP A 178 3.84 27.03 -25.52
N ILE A 179 2.71 26.90 -26.24
CA ILE A 179 1.89 25.70 -26.25
C ILE A 179 1.74 25.29 -27.69
N ILE A 180 2.35 24.17 -28.08
CA ILE A 180 2.39 23.74 -29.50
C ILE A 180 1.72 22.37 -29.59
N PRO A 181 0.58 22.28 -30.29
CA PRO A 181 -0.08 20.97 -30.42
C PRO A 181 0.72 20.03 -31.33
N VAL A 182 0.84 18.78 -30.89
CA VAL A 182 1.48 17.74 -31.69
C VAL A 182 0.58 16.52 -31.87
N LEU A 183 -0.65 16.59 -31.39
CA LEU A 183 -1.69 15.60 -31.67
C LEU A 183 -2.92 16.33 -32.21
N GLU A 184 -3.54 15.74 -33.20
CA GLU A 184 -4.73 16.32 -33.84
C GLU A 184 -5.92 16.20 -32.90
N GLY A 185 -6.64 17.30 -32.70
CA GLY A 185 -7.85 17.31 -31.92
C GLY A 185 -7.82 18.37 -30.81
N GLY A 186 -9.00 18.78 -30.39
CA GLY A 186 -9.14 19.72 -29.30
C GLY A 186 -8.79 21.15 -29.69
N ASN A 187 -8.82 22.03 -28.70
CA ASN A 187 -8.43 23.43 -28.85
C ASN A 187 -7.49 23.77 -27.71
N VAL A 188 -6.18 23.78 -27.98
CA VAL A 188 -5.18 23.97 -26.93
C VAL A 188 -5.13 25.40 -26.43
N GLU A 189 -5.83 26.34 -27.06
CA GLU A 189 -5.99 27.66 -26.49
C GLU A 189 -6.86 27.64 -25.22
N GLU A 190 -7.79 26.70 -25.17
CA GLU A 190 -8.75 26.63 -24.06
C GLU A 190 -8.38 25.59 -23.01
N ALA A 191 -7.75 24.50 -23.41
CA ALA A 191 -7.42 23.42 -22.49
C ALA A 191 -6.45 22.46 -23.16
N ALA A 192 -5.71 21.72 -22.34
CA ALA A 192 -4.86 20.66 -22.87
C ALA A 192 -5.72 19.58 -23.53
N PHE A 193 -5.23 19.03 -24.62
CA PHE A 193 -5.87 17.91 -25.30
C PHE A 193 -5.17 16.63 -24.84
N THR A 194 -5.80 15.92 -23.93
CA THR A 194 -5.15 14.77 -23.28
C THR A 194 -5.50 13.43 -23.89
N GLU A 195 -6.34 13.42 -24.93
CA GLU A 195 -6.70 12.18 -25.60
C GLU A 195 -5.69 11.86 -26.70
N ASP A 196 -5.82 10.67 -27.27
CA ASP A 196 -4.95 10.27 -28.36
C ASP A 196 -5.42 10.89 -29.68
N GLY A 197 -4.49 11.07 -30.60
CA GLY A 197 -4.81 11.57 -31.94
C GLY A 197 -3.65 11.28 -32.86
N LEU A 198 -3.86 11.51 -34.14
CA LEU A 198 -2.77 11.39 -35.11
C LEU A 198 -1.78 12.53 -34.89
N HIS A 199 -0.52 12.26 -35.13
CA HIS A 199 0.53 13.25 -34.89
C HIS A 199 0.53 14.34 -35.96
N ILE A 200 0.75 15.58 -35.49
CA ILE A 200 0.91 16.76 -36.35
C ILE A 200 2.11 17.53 -35.80
N ASN A 201 2.65 18.44 -36.64
CA ASN A 201 3.78 19.29 -36.23
C ASN A 201 4.96 18.50 -35.71
N SER A 202 5.13 17.27 -36.16
CA SER A 202 6.09 16.34 -35.61
C SER A 202 6.95 15.67 -36.67
N ASP A 203 7.14 16.32 -37.78
CA ASP A 203 8.07 15.91 -38.85
C ASP A 203 7.84 14.42 -39.20
N PHE A 204 8.83 13.56 -38.90
CA PHE A 204 8.78 12.16 -39.33
C PHE A 204 7.70 11.36 -38.61
N LEU A 205 7.08 11.91 -37.57
CA LEU A 205 5.96 11.25 -36.90
C LEU A 205 4.59 11.66 -37.42
N ASP A 206 4.53 12.68 -38.28
CA ASP A 206 3.23 13.19 -38.75
C ASP A 206 2.39 12.07 -39.33
N GLY A 207 1.12 12.05 -38.97
CA GLY A 207 0.16 11.07 -39.45
C GLY A 207 0.16 9.73 -38.73
N LEU A 208 1.11 9.50 -37.83
CA LEU A 208 1.18 8.23 -37.11
C LEU A 208 0.29 8.24 -35.90
N ASP A 209 -0.20 7.05 -35.52
CA ASP A 209 -0.91 6.88 -34.25
C ASP A 209 0.09 6.81 -33.12
N LYS A 210 -0.43 6.69 -31.87
CA LYS A 210 0.38 6.74 -30.68
C LYS A 210 1.44 5.63 -30.66
N ALA A 211 1.01 4.39 -30.86
CA ALA A 211 1.94 3.26 -30.72
C ALA A 211 3.04 3.32 -31.80
N SER A 212 2.67 3.62 -33.02
CA SER A 212 3.63 3.73 -34.12
C SER A 212 4.61 4.87 -33.89
N ALA A 213 4.10 6.00 -33.39
CA ALA A 213 4.94 7.17 -33.18
C ALA A 213 5.92 6.93 -32.03
N ILE A 214 5.47 6.28 -30.95
CA ILE A 214 6.36 5.95 -29.82
C ILE A 214 7.49 5.06 -30.33
N ALA A 215 7.16 4.00 -31.07
CA ALA A 215 8.19 3.08 -31.56
C ALA A 215 9.20 3.80 -32.46
N LYS A 216 8.69 4.67 -33.36
CA LYS A 216 9.57 5.37 -34.29
C LYS A 216 10.44 6.38 -33.57
N MET A 217 9.90 7.09 -32.58
CA MET A 217 10.70 8.03 -31.82
C MET A 217 11.79 7.33 -31.01
N VAL A 218 11.46 6.20 -30.36
CA VAL A 218 12.47 5.46 -29.60
C VAL A 218 13.59 5.01 -30.53
N GLU A 219 13.24 4.51 -31.69
CA GLU A 219 14.24 4.12 -32.68
C GLU A 219 15.14 5.31 -33.05
N TRP A 220 14.54 6.47 -33.27
CA TRP A 220 15.30 7.67 -33.64
C TRP A 220 16.22 8.10 -32.49
N LEU A 221 15.70 8.10 -31.25
CA LEU A 221 16.51 8.51 -30.08
C LEU A 221 17.73 7.62 -29.93
N GLU A 222 17.54 6.31 -30.10
CA GLU A 222 18.65 5.37 -29.96
C GLU A 222 19.66 5.52 -31.08
N ALA A 223 19.18 5.72 -32.30
CA ALA A 223 20.08 5.90 -33.44
C ALA A 223 20.91 7.17 -33.31
N GLU A 224 20.34 8.23 -32.77
CA GLU A 224 21.05 9.49 -32.60
C GLU A 224 21.88 9.53 -31.31
N GLY A 225 21.74 8.54 -30.44
CA GLY A 225 22.49 8.51 -29.20
C GLY A 225 22.03 9.51 -28.16
N VAL A 226 20.77 9.94 -28.23
CA VAL A 226 20.24 10.95 -27.30
C VAL A 226 19.11 10.38 -26.44
N GLY A 227 18.89 9.08 -26.47
CA GLY A 227 17.89 8.46 -25.60
C GLY A 227 17.79 6.98 -25.85
N ASN A 228 16.93 6.33 -25.07
CA ASN A 228 16.75 4.90 -25.16
C ASN A 228 15.44 4.50 -24.49
N GLU A 229 14.95 3.33 -24.86
CA GLU A 229 13.78 2.77 -24.19
C GLU A 229 14.13 2.51 -22.73
N LYS A 230 13.16 2.73 -21.86
CA LYS A 230 13.39 2.61 -20.43
C LYS A 230 12.13 2.14 -19.71
N VAL A 231 12.29 1.21 -18.78
CA VAL A 231 11.22 0.80 -17.89
C VAL A 231 11.53 1.37 -16.52
N THR A 232 10.55 2.01 -15.91
CA THR A 232 10.68 2.54 -14.56
C THR A 232 9.53 2.05 -13.69
N TYR A 233 9.69 2.21 -12.40
CA TYR A 233 8.68 1.79 -11.42
C TYR A 233 8.46 2.94 -10.45
N ARG A 234 7.20 3.15 -10.03
CA ARG A 234 6.90 4.15 -9.01
C ARG A 234 7.32 3.68 -7.62
N LEU A 235 7.34 2.36 -7.42
CA LEU A 235 7.76 1.75 -6.17
C LEU A 235 9.11 2.30 -5.73
N ARG A 236 9.23 2.60 -4.44
CA ARG A 236 10.49 3.07 -3.86
C ARG A 236 11.04 2.01 -2.94
N ASP A 237 12.36 2.03 -2.74
CA ASP A 237 12.99 1.11 -1.83
C ASP A 237 12.40 1.27 -0.43
N TRP A 238 12.44 0.18 0.33
CA TRP A 238 11.83 0.09 1.64
C TRP A 238 12.76 0.70 2.67
N LEU A 239 12.35 1.81 3.29
CA LEU A 239 13.09 2.40 4.39
C LEU A 239 13.02 1.44 5.57
N PHE A 240 14.16 0.87 5.93
CA PHE A 240 14.21 -0.27 6.85
C PHE A 240 14.80 0.09 8.20
N SER A 241 14.77 1.35 8.58
CA SER A 241 15.32 1.76 9.86
C SER A 241 14.47 2.82 10.51
N ARG A 242 14.34 2.71 11.83
CA ARG A 242 13.59 3.66 12.64
C ARG A 242 14.45 4.07 13.82
N GLN A 243 14.36 5.33 14.18
CA GLN A 243 15.12 5.87 15.30
C GLN A 243 14.26 5.77 16.56
N ARG A 244 13.97 4.52 16.94
CA ARG A 244 13.10 4.23 18.07
C ARG A 244 13.68 3.12 18.93
N TYR A 245 13.35 3.14 20.23
CA TYR A 245 13.75 2.06 21.12
C TYR A 245 13.01 0.76 20.78
N TRP A 246 11.69 0.82 20.68
CA TRP A 246 10.91 -0.38 20.42
C TRP A 246 11.00 -0.80 18.96
N GLY A 247 11.37 -2.03 18.78
CA GLY A 247 11.47 -2.63 17.47
C GLY A 247 12.51 -3.73 17.49
N GLU A 248 12.59 -4.50 16.42
CA GLU A 248 13.63 -5.52 16.31
C GLU A 248 14.96 -4.83 16.06
N PRO A 249 15.98 -5.10 16.87
CA PRO A 249 17.28 -4.46 16.61
C PRO A 249 17.94 -5.05 15.38
N ILE A 250 18.69 -4.22 14.68
CA ILE A 250 19.41 -4.66 13.48
C ILE A 250 20.78 -5.18 13.92
N PRO A 251 21.12 -6.44 13.65
CA PRO A 251 22.30 -7.05 14.25
C PRO A 251 23.59 -6.73 13.50
N ILE A 252 23.93 -5.45 13.49
CA ILE A 252 25.12 -4.94 12.79
C ILE A 252 25.96 -4.14 13.78
N ILE A 253 27.27 -4.24 13.68
CA ILE A 253 28.21 -3.45 14.47
C ILE A 253 29.06 -2.61 13.50
N HIS A 254 29.20 -1.32 13.83
CA HIS A 254 30.02 -0.39 13.06
C HIS A 254 31.34 -0.19 13.79
N TRP A 255 32.45 -0.56 13.15
CA TRP A 255 33.77 -0.54 13.77
C TRP A 255 34.51 0.76 13.48
N GLU A 256 35.40 1.14 14.40
CA GLU A 256 36.17 2.37 14.23
C GLU A 256 37.05 2.36 12.99
N ASP A 257 37.41 1.18 12.49
CA ASP A 257 38.25 1.09 11.29
C ASP A 257 37.45 1.32 10.00
N GLY A 258 36.19 1.67 10.12
CA GLY A 258 35.35 1.99 8.96
C GLY A 258 34.57 0.83 8.41
N THR A 259 34.75 -0.37 8.95
CA THR A 259 34.00 -1.54 8.50
C THR A 259 32.75 -1.74 9.32
N SER A 260 31.79 -2.48 8.76
CA SER A 260 30.58 -2.89 9.47
C SER A 260 30.39 -4.38 9.27
N THR A 261 30.07 -5.09 10.35
CA THR A 261 29.89 -6.54 10.29
C THR A 261 28.65 -6.97 11.05
N ALA A 262 28.17 -8.15 10.69
CA ALA A 262 27.04 -8.74 11.41
C ALA A 262 27.47 -9.19 12.81
N VAL A 263 26.54 -9.12 13.73
CA VAL A 263 26.74 -9.71 15.05
C VAL A 263 26.97 -11.21 14.88
N PRO A 264 28.00 -11.80 15.56
CA PRO A 264 28.24 -13.24 15.41
C PRO A 264 27.02 -14.08 15.75
N GLU A 265 26.83 -15.17 15.04
CA GLU A 265 25.67 -16.02 15.28
C GLU A 265 25.61 -16.54 16.71
N SER A 266 26.75 -16.76 17.33
CA SER A 266 26.77 -17.23 18.71
C SER A 266 26.19 -16.22 19.69
N GLU A 267 26.07 -14.96 19.29
CA GLU A 267 25.53 -13.91 20.16
C GLU A 267 24.09 -13.57 19.84
N LEU A 268 23.46 -14.29 18.92
CA LEU A 268 22.06 -14.08 18.60
C LEU A 268 21.19 -14.93 19.51
N PRO A 269 19.99 -14.50 19.82
CA PRO A 269 19.35 -13.28 19.34
C PRO A 269 19.90 -12.03 20.03
N LEU A 270 19.99 -10.95 19.25
CA LEU A 270 20.35 -9.66 19.82
C LEU A 270 19.13 -9.09 20.52
N VAL A 271 19.28 -8.83 21.81
CA VAL A 271 18.18 -8.41 22.66
C VAL A 271 18.32 -6.95 23.01
N LEU A 272 17.21 -6.20 22.96
CA LEU A 272 17.23 -4.81 23.40
C LEU A 272 17.60 -4.72 24.88
N PRO A 273 18.37 -3.70 25.26
CA PRO A 273 18.73 -3.55 26.66
C PRO A 273 17.53 -3.14 27.50
N VAL A 274 17.40 -3.72 28.69
CA VAL A 274 16.34 -3.31 29.61
C VAL A 274 16.73 -1.95 30.20
N THR A 275 15.84 -0.98 30.08
CA THR A 275 16.14 0.36 30.53
C THR A 275 14.86 1.13 30.79
N LYS A 276 14.95 2.11 31.68
CA LYS A 276 13.91 3.13 31.84
C LYS A 276 14.27 4.41 31.11
N ASP A 277 15.44 4.47 30.51
CA ASP A 277 15.96 5.69 29.87
C ASP A 277 15.74 5.60 28.37
N ILE A 278 14.60 6.14 27.91
CA ILE A 278 14.30 6.19 26.49
C ILE A 278 14.17 7.62 25.99
N ARG A 279 15.00 8.51 26.56
CA ARG A 279 15.07 9.90 26.14
C ARG A 279 15.59 10.01 24.72
N PRO A 280 15.20 11.07 24.00
CA PRO A 280 15.85 11.35 22.72
C PRO A 280 17.35 11.49 22.89
N SER A 281 18.10 11.07 21.86
CA SER A 281 19.56 11.12 21.93
C SER A 281 20.12 12.52 21.77
N GLY A 282 19.36 13.41 21.15
CA GLY A 282 19.84 14.74 20.81
C GLY A 282 20.64 14.81 19.52
N THR A 283 20.91 13.67 18.91
CA THR A 283 21.71 13.61 17.67
C THR A 283 20.91 13.18 16.46
N GLY A 284 19.63 12.87 16.64
CA GLY A 284 18.82 12.27 15.59
C GLY A 284 18.81 10.76 15.62
N GLU A 285 19.71 10.15 16.35
CA GLU A 285 19.72 8.70 16.51
C GLU A 285 18.64 8.25 17.49
N SER A 286 18.37 6.93 17.49
CA SER A 286 17.43 6.34 18.42
C SER A 286 17.91 6.51 19.87
N PRO A 287 17.00 6.42 20.84
CA PRO A 287 17.41 6.43 22.26
C PRO A 287 18.43 5.36 22.62
N LEU A 288 18.57 4.31 21.81
CA LEU A 288 19.60 3.29 22.04
C LEU A 288 21.01 3.91 22.04
N ALA A 289 21.19 5.02 21.35
CA ALA A 289 22.49 5.69 21.30
C ALA A 289 22.93 6.22 22.66
N ASN A 290 22.01 6.40 23.60
CA ASN A 290 22.33 6.84 24.96
C ASN A 290 22.78 5.71 25.86
N LEU A 291 22.58 4.46 25.46
CA LEU A 291 22.79 3.30 26.33
C LEU A 291 24.16 2.72 26.07
N THR A 292 25.18 3.40 26.56
CA THR A 292 26.58 3.13 26.17
C THR A 292 27.03 1.72 26.56
N ASP A 293 26.53 1.16 27.66
CA ASP A 293 26.93 -0.20 28.04
C ASP A 293 26.50 -1.23 27.00
N TRP A 294 25.31 -1.06 26.42
CA TRP A 294 24.86 -1.95 25.36
C TRP A 294 25.50 -1.60 24.03
N LEU A 295 25.67 -0.31 23.79
CA LEU A 295 26.07 0.23 22.48
C LEU A 295 27.51 -0.13 22.12
N GLU A 296 28.43 -0.01 23.07
CA GLU A 296 29.86 -0.11 22.80
C GLU A 296 30.33 -1.53 22.92
N VAL A 297 31.09 -1.98 21.93
CA VAL A 297 31.65 -3.33 21.89
C VAL A 297 33.10 -3.24 21.47
N THR A 298 33.88 -4.26 21.83
CA THR A 298 35.29 -4.35 21.46
C THR A 298 35.55 -5.69 20.80
N ARG A 299 36.20 -5.64 19.64
CA ARG A 299 36.54 -6.85 18.88
C ARG A 299 37.77 -7.51 19.49
N GLU A 300 38.00 -8.77 19.11
CA GLU A 300 39.13 -9.52 19.66
C GLU A 300 40.47 -8.83 19.44
N ASP A 301 40.63 -8.14 18.32
CA ASP A 301 41.89 -7.44 18.02
C ASP A 301 41.96 -6.07 18.68
N GLY A 302 41.01 -5.73 19.52
CA GLY A 302 41.01 -4.48 20.26
C GLY A 302 40.33 -3.32 19.57
N VAL A 303 39.86 -3.50 18.35
CA VAL A 303 39.16 -2.43 17.66
C VAL A 303 37.79 -2.21 18.30
N LYS A 304 37.45 -0.96 18.55
CA LYS A 304 36.19 -0.61 19.20
C LYS A 304 35.10 -0.40 18.14
N GLY A 305 33.85 -0.66 18.56
CA GLY A 305 32.72 -0.47 17.68
C GLY A 305 31.47 -0.05 18.42
N ARG A 306 30.45 0.30 17.64
CA ARG A 306 29.13 0.68 18.14
C ARG A 306 28.08 -0.17 17.46
N ARG A 307 27.14 -0.66 18.26
CA ARG A 307 26.01 -1.37 17.67
C ARG A 307 25.15 -0.41 16.86
N GLU A 308 24.49 -0.95 15.84
CA GLU A 308 23.51 -0.19 15.09
C GLU A 308 22.39 0.26 16.03
N THR A 309 22.03 1.53 16.00
CA THR A 309 21.01 2.07 16.90
C THR A 309 19.62 2.12 16.30
N ASN A 310 19.50 1.97 14.98
CA ASN A 310 18.19 1.87 14.36
C ASN A 310 17.52 0.54 14.69
N THR A 311 16.20 0.55 14.77
CA THR A 311 15.44 -0.69 14.84
C THR A 311 14.66 -0.86 13.54
N MET A 312 14.20 -2.09 13.30
CA MET A 312 13.49 -2.43 12.08
C MET A 312 12.08 -1.82 12.10
N PRO A 313 11.49 -1.54 10.93
CA PRO A 313 10.13 -1.02 10.89
C PRO A 313 9.12 -2.11 11.28
N GLN A 314 7.88 -1.68 11.50
CA GLN A 314 6.84 -2.57 12.03
C GLN A 314 6.52 -3.73 11.10
N TRP A 315 6.75 -3.57 9.79
CA TRP A 315 6.43 -4.64 8.83
C TRP A 315 7.52 -5.70 8.73
N ALA A 316 8.64 -5.53 9.43
CA ALA A 316 9.74 -6.50 9.34
C ALA A 316 9.34 -7.85 9.92
N GLY A 317 8.90 -7.86 11.17
CA GLY A 317 8.54 -9.11 11.82
C GLY A 317 7.36 -9.79 11.16
N SER A 318 6.36 -9.01 10.77
CA SER A 318 5.17 -9.58 10.15
C SER A 318 5.46 -10.16 8.76
N SER A 319 6.60 -9.80 8.17
CA SER A 319 6.94 -10.32 6.84
C SER A 319 7.41 -11.78 6.86
N TRP A 320 7.71 -12.32 8.05
CA TRP A 320 8.17 -13.71 8.10
C TRP A 320 7.60 -14.52 9.26
N TYR A 321 6.67 -13.95 10.04
CA TYR A 321 6.16 -14.64 11.23
C TYR A 321 5.54 -16.00 10.89
N TYR A 322 4.87 -16.09 9.75
CA TYR A 322 4.22 -17.34 9.34
C TYR A 322 5.23 -18.45 9.10
N LEU A 323 6.45 -18.10 8.72
CA LEU A 323 7.51 -19.08 8.55
C LEU A 323 7.95 -19.63 9.90
N ARG A 324 8.14 -18.73 10.87
CA ARG A 324 8.56 -19.14 12.19
C ARG A 324 7.50 -19.99 12.89
N TYR A 325 6.23 -19.72 12.61
CA TYR A 325 5.14 -20.53 13.15
C TYR A 325 5.24 -21.99 12.74
N ILE A 326 5.85 -22.26 11.59
CA ILE A 326 5.98 -23.64 11.11
C ILE A 326 6.88 -24.46 12.05
N ASP A 327 7.89 -23.79 12.64
CA ASP A 327 8.86 -24.49 13.49
C ASP A 327 9.36 -23.54 14.58
N PRO A 328 8.50 -23.15 15.54
CA PRO A 328 8.80 -22.03 16.44
C PRO A 328 9.87 -22.32 17.46
N HIS A 329 10.21 -23.57 17.70
CA HIS A 329 11.20 -23.92 18.74
C HIS A 329 12.55 -24.31 18.16
N ASN A 330 12.73 -24.16 16.87
CA ASN A 330 13.99 -24.48 16.24
C ASN A 330 15.06 -23.49 16.69
N THR A 331 16.16 -23.98 17.24
CA THR A 331 17.23 -23.12 17.73
C THR A 331 18.38 -22.99 16.74
N GLU A 332 18.33 -23.72 15.60
CA GLU A 332 19.41 -23.73 14.64
C GLU A 332 19.10 -22.94 13.38
N LYS A 333 17.83 -22.87 12.99
CA LYS A 333 17.39 -22.26 11.75
C LYS A 333 16.10 -21.50 11.98
N LEU A 334 15.77 -20.66 11.01
CA LEU A 334 14.47 -20.00 10.93
C LEU A 334 13.34 -21.02 11.04
N ALA A 335 13.47 -22.17 10.37
CA ALA A 335 12.57 -23.32 10.46
C ALA A 335 13.23 -24.48 9.72
N ASP A 336 12.85 -25.69 10.11
CA ASP A 336 13.38 -26.89 9.46
C ASP A 336 13.03 -26.92 7.98
N GLU A 337 13.99 -27.26 7.16
CA GLU A 337 13.84 -27.25 5.70
C GLU A 337 12.73 -28.17 5.23
N GLU A 338 12.63 -29.38 5.83
CA GLU A 338 11.60 -30.32 5.41
C GLU A 338 10.21 -29.86 5.81
N LEU A 339 10.09 -29.21 6.97
CA LEU A 339 8.80 -28.66 7.38
C LEU A 339 8.39 -27.50 6.46
N LEU A 340 9.34 -26.67 6.05
CA LEU A 340 9.03 -25.59 5.11
C LEU A 340 8.52 -26.15 3.77
N LYS A 341 9.14 -27.23 3.29
CA LYS A 341 8.66 -27.86 2.05
C LYS A 341 7.26 -28.42 2.20
N GLN A 342 6.94 -28.91 3.39
CA GLN A 342 5.65 -29.55 3.65
C GLN A 342 4.53 -28.53 3.75
N TRP A 343 4.80 -27.36 4.34
CA TRP A 343 3.75 -26.42 4.70
C TRP A 343 3.63 -25.19 3.81
N LEU A 344 4.58 -24.95 2.89
CA LEU A 344 4.53 -23.78 2.01
C LEU A 344 4.13 -24.18 0.59
N PRO A 345 3.45 -23.33 -0.14
CA PRO A 345 2.95 -22.02 0.31
C PRO A 345 1.78 -22.18 1.27
N VAL A 346 1.50 -21.16 2.04
CA VAL A 346 0.31 -21.13 2.90
C VAL A 346 -0.92 -21.33 1.99
N ASP A 347 -1.77 -22.25 2.37
CA ASP A 347 -2.88 -22.63 1.48
C ASP A 347 -3.93 -21.54 1.36
N ILE A 348 -4.33 -20.95 2.48
CA ILE A 348 -5.29 -19.87 2.48
C ILE A 348 -4.90 -18.86 3.56
N TYR A 349 -4.98 -17.57 3.20
CA TYR A 349 -4.59 -16.47 4.05
C TYR A 349 -5.77 -15.53 4.17
N VAL A 350 -6.25 -15.32 5.39
CA VAL A 350 -7.45 -14.51 5.60
C VAL A 350 -7.02 -13.19 6.26
N GLY A 351 -7.42 -12.08 5.66
CA GLY A 351 -7.09 -10.79 6.22
C GLY A 351 -7.66 -9.65 5.42
N GLY A 352 -7.61 -8.46 6.00
CA GLY A 352 -8.24 -7.29 5.41
C GLY A 352 -7.54 -6.75 4.19
N ALA A 353 -8.32 -6.13 3.32
CA ALA A 353 -7.80 -5.57 2.08
C ALA A 353 -6.84 -4.40 2.32
N GLU A 354 -6.89 -3.80 3.51
CA GLU A 354 -6.00 -2.66 3.81
C GLU A 354 -4.52 -3.05 3.79
N HIS A 355 -4.22 -4.34 3.84
CA HIS A 355 -2.83 -4.79 3.83
C HIS A 355 -2.27 -5.05 2.43
N ALA A 356 -3.04 -4.76 1.39
CA ALA A 356 -2.63 -5.08 0.01
C ALA A 356 -1.26 -4.52 -0.34
N VAL A 357 -0.98 -3.26 0.02
CA VAL A 357 0.30 -2.63 -0.29
C VAL A 357 1.14 -2.36 0.95
N LEU A 358 0.81 -3.02 2.04
CA LEU A 358 1.56 -2.95 3.29
C LEU A 358 2.12 -4.33 3.59
N HIS A 359 1.50 -5.04 4.55
CA HIS A 359 1.96 -6.36 4.97
C HIS A 359 2.15 -7.32 3.79
N LEU A 360 1.15 -7.40 2.90
CA LEU A 360 1.20 -8.40 1.83
C LEU A 360 2.34 -8.14 0.86
N LEU A 361 2.57 -6.88 0.52
CA LEU A 361 3.64 -6.56 -0.41
C LEU A 361 5.00 -6.85 0.20
N TYR A 362 5.21 -6.43 1.46
CA TYR A 362 6.49 -6.64 2.11
C TYR A 362 6.75 -8.12 2.40
N ALA A 363 5.71 -8.88 2.76
CA ALA A 363 5.88 -10.32 2.99
C ALA A 363 6.26 -11.03 1.69
N ARG A 364 5.67 -10.63 0.56
CA ARG A 364 6.03 -11.21 -0.73
C ARG A 364 7.48 -10.92 -1.09
N PHE A 365 7.91 -9.69 -0.85
CA PHE A 365 9.30 -9.31 -1.10
C PHE A 365 10.25 -10.13 -0.23
N TRP A 366 9.98 -10.17 1.06
CA TRP A 366 10.81 -10.93 2.01
C TRP A 366 10.92 -12.39 1.60
N HIS A 367 9.78 -12.96 1.22
CA HIS A 367 9.74 -14.37 0.82
C HIS A 367 10.60 -14.64 -0.42
N LYS A 368 10.55 -13.71 -1.39
CA LYS A 368 11.36 -13.88 -2.61
C LYS A 368 12.85 -13.78 -2.32
N VAL A 369 13.23 -12.91 -1.38
CA VAL A 369 14.64 -12.85 -0.96
C VAL A 369 15.05 -14.18 -0.33
N LEU A 370 14.20 -14.72 0.55
CA LEU A 370 14.50 -16.01 1.17
C LEU A 370 14.52 -17.14 0.14
N TYR A 371 13.66 -17.05 -0.88
CA TYR A 371 13.68 -18.02 -1.97
C TYR A 371 15.02 -17.96 -2.71
N ASP A 372 15.49 -16.77 -3.01
CA ASP A 372 16.78 -16.61 -3.69
C ASP A 372 17.94 -17.13 -2.85
N LEU A 373 17.82 -17.01 -1.53
CA LEU A 373 18.85 -17.51 -0.61
C LEU A 373 18.74 -19.02 -0.36
N GLY A 374 17.71 -19.66 -0.92
CA GLY A 374 17.53 -21.09 -0.74
C GLY A 374 16.89 -21.50 0.57
N VAL A 375 16.30 -20.54 1.29
CA VAL A 375 15.72 -20.81 2.61
C VAL A 375 14.32 -21.37 2.50
N VAL A 376 13.50 -20.83 1.58
CA VAL A 376 12.13 -21.32 1.38
C VAL A 376 11.99 -21.92 -0.01
N PRO A 377 11.08 -22.89 -0.18
CA PRO A 377 11.00 -23.62 -1.45
C PRO A 377 10.06 -22.99 -2.48
N THR A 378 9.32 -21.94 -2.12
CA THR A 378 8.33 -21.37 -3.03
C THR A 378 8.63 -19.91 -3.26
N LYS A 379 8.19 -19.41 -4.42
CA LYS A 379 8.38 -18.00 -4.76
C LYS A 379 7.36 -17.09 -4.07
N GLU A 380 6.18 -17.66 -3.72
CA GLU A 380 5.10 -16.89 -3.11
C GLU A 380 4.74 -17.48 -1.75
N PRO A 381 4.45 -16.62 -0.77
CA PRO A 381 4.12 -17.12 0.57
C PRO A 381 2.69 -17.62 0.71
N PHE A 382 1.73 -16.98 0.06
CA PHE A 382 0.30 -17.24 0.29
C PHE A 382 -0.37 -17.56 -1.03
N GLN A 383 -0.94 -18.78 -1.14
CA GLN A 383 -1.52 -19.19 -2.41
C GLN A 383 -2.87 -18.53 -2.65
N LYS A 384 -3.80 -18.69 -1.69
CA LYS A 384 -5.12 -18.10 -1.81
C LYS A 384 -5.30 -17.03 -0.74
N LEU A 385 -5.78 -15.87 -1.16
CA LEU A 385 -6.07 -14.75 -0.25
C LEU A 385 -7.57 -14.54 -0.18
N PHE A 386 -8.10 -14.48 1.03
CA PHE A 386 -9.50 -14.19 1.26
C PHE A 386 -9.60 -12.93 2.13
N ASN A 387 -10.25 -11.90 1.59
CA ASN A 387 -10.43 -10.64 2.33
C ASN A 387 -11.84 -10.60 2.88
N GLN A 388 -11.97 -10.58 4.20
CA GLN A 388 -13.27 -10.41 4.82
C GLN A 388 -13.73 -8.97 4.67
N GLY A 389 -15.06 -8.79 4.64
CA GLY A 389 -15.64 -7.47 4.59
C GLY A 389 -15.65 -6.82 5.96
N MET A 390 -16.07 -5.56 5.98
CA MET A 390 -16.09 -4.79 7.21
C MET A 390 -17.47 -4.84 7.83
N ILE A 391 -17.55 -4.96 9.15
CA ILE A 391 -18.81 -4.86 9.88
C ILE A 391 -19.02 -3.38 10.19
N LEU A 392 -20.15 -2.84 9.72
CA LEU A 392 -20.44 -1.42 9.83
C LEU A 392 -21.39 -1.16 11.00
N GLY A 393 -21.25 0.03 11.59
CA GLY A 393 -22.12 0.44 12.67
C GLY A 393 -23.29 1.27 12.17
N THR A 394 -24.28 1.43 13.04
CA THR A 394 -25.42 2.29 12.75
C THR A 394 -24.95 3.74 12.76
N SER A 395 -25.33 4.50 11.74
CA SER A 395 -24.93 5.90 11.61
C SER A 395 -26.07 6.72 11.02
N TYR A 396 -25.91 8.04 11.10
CA TYR A 396 -26.94 8.97 10.65
C TYR A 396 -26.29 10.10 9.88
N ARG A 397 -26.94 10.52 8.80
CA ARG A 397 -26.43 11.58 7.94
C ARG A 397 -27.41 12.75 7.91
N ASP A 398 -26.86 13.97 7.91
CA ASP A 398 -27.69 15.15 7.72
C ASP A 398 -27.90 15.42 6.22
N SER A 399 -28.59 16.51 5.90
CA SER A 399 -28.92 16.81 4.50
C SER A 399 -27.72 17.10 3.64
N ARG A 400 -26.58 17.43 4.25
CA ARG A 400 -25.34 17.67 3.52
C ARG A 400 -24.48 16.43 3.40
N GLY A 401 -24.95 15.30 3.93
CA GLY A 401 -24.22 14.04 3.88
C GLY A 401 -23.23 13.84 5.00
N ALA A 402 -23.15 14.78 5.95
CA ALA A 402 -22.21 14.65 7.06
C ALA A 402 -22.73 13.66 8.10
N LEU A 403 -21.82 12.87 8.66
CA LEU A 403 -22.19 11.90 9.69
C LEU A 403 -22.37 12.59 11.03
N VAL A 404 -23.39 12.14 11.78
CA VAL A 404 -23.74 12.69 13.07
C VAL A 404 -23.52 11.63 14.13
N ALA A 405 -22.85 11.99 15.23
CA ALA A 405 -22.62 11.04 16.33
C ALA A 405 -23.94 10.57 16.93
N THR A 406 -23.99 9.30 17.33
CA THR A 406 -25.25 8.71 17.79
C THR A 406 -25.84 9.38 19.02
N ASP A 407 -25.00 10.00 19.87
CA ASP A 407 -25.52 10.70 21.04
C ASP A 407 -26.16 12.05 20.70
N LYS A 408 -26.07 12.47 19.44
CA LYS A 408 -26.74 13.69 18.96
C LYS A 408 -28.02 13.36 18.19
N VAL A 409 -28.52 12.14 18.26
CA VAL A 409 -29.65 11.68 17.49
C VAL A 409 -30.76 11.24 18.42
N GLU A 410 -32.00 11.64 18.13
CA GLU A 410 -33.15 11.13 18.83
C GLU A 410 -34.15 10.56 17.83
N LYS A 411 -34.88 9.54 18.27
CA LYS A 411 -35.90 8.89 17.45
C LYS A 411 -37.26 9.38 17.85
N ARG A 412 -38.06 9.84 16.87
CA ARG A 412 -39.42 10.27 17.10
C ARG A 412 -40.29 9.72 15.98
N ASP A 413 -41.31 8.96 16.37
CA ASP A 413 -42.31 8.44 15.42
C ASP A 413 -41.66 7.71 14.26
N GLY A 414 -40.62 6.93 14.55
CA GLY A 414 -39.96 6.12 13.54
C GLY A 414 -38.92 6.82 12.69
N SER A 415 -38.78 8.14 12.90
CA SER A 415 -37.77 8.91 12.18
C SER A 415 -36.71 9.42 13.14
N PHE A 416 -35.57 9.85 12.60
CA PHE A 416 -34.41 10.24 13.38
C PHE A 416 -34.14 11.73 13.18
N PHE A 417 -33.83 12.43 14.28
CA PHE A 417 -33.64 13.87 14.26
C PHE A 417 -32.43 14.26 15.08
N HIS A 418 -31.76 15.32 14.65
CA HIS A 418 -30.65 15.90 15.40
C HIS A 418 -31.20 16.60 16.65
N VAL A 419 -30.63 16.25 17.82
CA VAL A 419 -31.20 16.78 19.08
C VAL A 419 -31.02 18.30 19.20
N GLU A 420 -30.00 18.87 18.55
CA GLU A 420 -29.73 20.30 18.67
C GLU A 420 -30.42 21.13 17.61
N THR A 421 -30.43 20.64 16.35
CA THR A 421 -30.99 21.43 15.25
C THR A 421 -32.40 21.05 14.88
N GLY A 422 -32.86 19.85 15.28
CA GLY A 422 -34.17 19.36 14.88
C GLY A 422 -34.23 18.83 13.47
N GLU A 423 -33.12 18.84 12.74
CA GLU A 423 -33.08 18.36 11.36
C GLU A 423 -33.32 16.86 11.29
N GLU A 424 -34.13 16.43 10.32
CA GLU A 424 -34.35 15.01 10.09
C GLU A 424 -33.09 14.39 9.48
N LEU A 425 -32.74 13.20 9.96
CA LEU A 425 -31.51 12.51 9.57
C LEU A 425 -31.84 11.19 8.88
N GLU A 426 -30.98 10.80 7.96
CA GLU A 426 -31.10 9.54 7.27
C GLU A 426 -30.24 8.48 7.96
N GLN A 427 -30.84 7.34 8.31
CA GLN A 427 -30.10 6.25 8.90
C GLN A 427 -29.37 5.47 7.82
N ALA A 428 -28.08 5.22 8.02
CA ALA A 428 -27.27 4.48 7.05
C ALA A 428 -26.08 3.88 7.77
N PRO A 429 -25.60 2.70 7.33
CA PRO A 429 -24.42 2.14 7.98
C PRO A 429 -23.15 2.93 7.60
N ALA A 430 -22.20 2.93 8.52
CA ALA A 430 -20.90 3.55 8.29
C ALA A 430 -19.86 2.85 9.15
N LYS A 431 -18.59 3.08 8.82
CA LYS A 431 -17.50 2.52 9.59
C LYS A 431 -17.65 2.90 11.06
N MET A 432 -17.38 1.93 11.94
CA MET A 432 -17.44 2.20 13.38
C MET A 432 -16.28 3.11 13.79
N SER A 433 -16.58 4.10 14.61
CA SER A 433 -15.55 5.01 15.11
C SER A 433 -15.96 5.58 16.45
N LYS A 434 -14.97 5.99 17.23
CA LYS A 434 -15.23 6.59 18.53
C LYS A 434 -15.99 7.91 18.39
N SER A 435 -15.66 8.69 17.38
CA SER A 435 -16.30 9.99 17.20
C SER A 435 -17.77 9.85 16.83
N LEU A 436 -18.15 8.79 16.12
CA LEU A 436 -19.54 8.55 15.78
C LEU A 436 -20.30 7.85 16.89
N LYS A 437 -19.59 7.28 17.86
CA LYS A 437 -20.18 6.56 19.00
C LYS A 437 -21.09 5.43 18.54
N ASN A 438 -20.68 4.75 17.49
CA ASN A 438 -21.42 3.62 16.93
C ASN A 438 -20.63 2.31 17.04
N VAL A 439 -19.61 2.27 17.90
CA VAL A 439 -18.78 1.08 18.09
C VAL A 439 -19.54 0.02 18.85
N VAL A 440 -19.41 -1.24 18.44
CA VAL A 440 -19.89 -2.40 19.18
C VAL A 440 -18.68 -3.08 19.77
N ASN A 441 -18.69 -3.25 21.10
CA ASN A 441 -17.58 -3.88 21.80
C ASN A 441 -17.84 -5.38 21.91
N PRO A 442 -16.97 -6.24 21.35
CA PRO A 442 -17.18 -7.70 21.45
C PRO A 442 -17.31 -8.20 22.86
N ASP A 443 -16.59 -7.63 23.83
CA ASP A 443 -16.70 -8.08 25.21
C ASP A 443 -18.11 -7.91 25.75
N ASP A 444 -18.77 -6.80 25.42
CA ASP A 444 -20.14 -6.57 25.87
C ASP A 444 -21.10 -7.57 25.26
N VAL A 445 -20.90 -7.90 23.98
CA VAL A 445 -21.73 -8.90 23.30
C VAL A 445 -21.55 -10.27 23.93
N VAL A 446 -20.29 -10.63 24.20
CA VAL A 446 -19.99 -11.93 24.82
C VAL A 446 -20.65 -12.02 26.19
N GLU A 447 -20.57 -10.95 26.98
CA GLU A 447 -21.17 -10.97 28.31
C GLU A 447 -22.70 -11.12 28.23
N GLN A 448 -23.33 -10.46 27.28
CA GLN A 448 -24.78 -10.47 27.18
C GLN A 448 -25.33 -11.71 26.50
N TYR A 449 -24.68 -12.18 25.44
CA TYR A 449 -25.20 -13.24 24.58
C TYR A 449 -24.36 -14.50 24.56
N GLY A 450 -23.10 -14.42 24.98
CA GLY A 450 -22.18 -15.54 24.89
C GLY A 450 -21.31 -15.49 23.64
N ALA A 451 -20.11 -16.05 23.76
CA ALA A 451 -19.17 -16.06 22.66
C ALA A 451 -19.67 -16.87 21.48
N ASP A 452 -20.36 -17.99 21.73
CA ASP A 452 -20.88 -18.81 20.63
C ASP A 452 -21.87 -18.02 19.77
N THR A 453 -22.71 -17.23 20.42
CA THR A 453 -23.70 -16.41 19.69
C THR A 453 -22.99 -15.39 18.79
N LEU A 454 -22.00 -14.70 19.34
CA LEU A 454 -21.25 -13.72 18.54
C LEU A 454 -20.60 -14.39 17.34
N ARG A 455 -19.95 -15.53 17.56
CA ARG A 455 -19.25 -16.21 16.47
C ARG A 455 -20.21 -16.68 15.39
N VAL A 456 -21.33 -17.28 15.79
CA VAL A 456 -22.33 -17.72 14.80
C VAL A 456 -22.90 -16.53 14.06
N TYR A 457 -23.21 -15.45 14.79
CA TYR A 457 -23.77 -14.26 14.15
C TYR A 457 -22.81 -13.69 13.10
N GLU A 458 -21.54 -13.56 13.45
CA GLU A 458 -20.57 -12.97 12.51
C GLU A 458 -20.47 -13.78 11.22
N MET A 459 -20.56 -15.09 11.34
CA MET A 459 -20.49 -15.93 10.15
C MET A 459 -21.80 -15.99 9.38
N PHE A 460 -22.93 -15.74 10.07
CA PHE A 460 -24.25 -15.86 9.48
C PHE A 460 -24.78 -14.58 8.85
N MET A 461 -24.31 -13.42 9.31
CA MET A 461 -24.93 -12.14 8.98
C MET A 461 -24.88 -11.78 7.50
N GLY A 462 -24.03 -12.43 6.72
CA GLY A 462 -23.93 -12.18 5.29
C GLY A 462 -22.69 -12.84 4.73
N PRO A 463 -22.45 -12.69 3.43
CA PRO A 463 -21.22 -13.22 2.86
C PRO A 463 -20.00 -12.65 3.58
N LEU A 464 -19.03 -13.51 3.87
CA LEU A 464 -17.88 -13.10 4.67
C LEU A 464 -17.09 -11.97 4.02
N ASP A 465 -17.07 -11.91 2.69
CA ASP A 465 -16.31 -10.89 1.96
C ASP A 465 -17.10 -9.61 1.69
N ALA A 466 -18.31 -9.49 2.23
CA ALA A 466 -19.14 -8.30 2.04
C ALA A 466 -19.11 -7.43 3.29
N SER A 467 -19.26 -6.12 3.09
CA SER A 467 -19.44 -5.21 4.22
C SER A 467 -20.90 -5.26 4.63
N ILE A 468 -21.16 -5.53 5.91
CA ILE A 468 -22.49 -5.82 6.44
C ILE A 468 -22.74 -4.95 7.66
N ALA A 469 -23.95 -4.40 7.75
CA ALA A 469 -24.35 -3.62 8.91
C ALA A 469 -24.62 -4.52 10.12
N TRP A 470 -24.12 -4.13 11.28
CA TRP A 470 -24.39 -4.82 12.53
C TRP A 470 -25.89 -4.81 12.82
N SER A 471 -26.44 -5.96 13.24
CA SER A 471 -27.87 -6.09 13.49
C SER A 471 -28.12 -6.80 14.82
N GLU A 472 -28.76 -6.11 15.75
CA GLU A 472 -29.15 -6.73 17.02
C GLU A 472 -30.17 -7.84 16.80
N GLU A 473 -31.05 -7.69 15.82
CA GLU A 473 -32.03 -8.75 15.52
C GLU A 473 -31.35 -10.03 15.05
N GLY A 474 -30.31 -9.87 14.21
CA GLY A 474 -29.55 -11.02 13.75
C GLY A 474 -28.84 -11.71 14.90
N LEU A 475 -28.31 -10.93 15.82
CA LEU A 475 -27.64 -11.47 17.00
C LEU A 475 -28.61 -12.28 17.85
N GLU A 476 -29.80 -11.75 18.10
CA GLU A 476 -30.82 -12.45 18.86
C GLU A 476 -31.28 -13.71 18.15
N GLY A 477 -31.42 -13.68 16.83
CA GLY A 477 -31.77 -14.85 16.05
C GLY A 477 -30.75 -15.94 16.16
N SER A 478 -29.47 -15.58 16.17
CA SER A 478 -28.38 -16.55 16.34
C SER A 478 -28.43 -17.19 17.72
N ARG A 479 -28.73 -16.41 18.76
CA ARG A 479 -28.88 -16.97 20.10
C ARG A 479 -30.05 -17.95 20.16
N LYS A 480 -31.16 -17.58 19.56
CA LYS A 480 -32.33 -18.46 19.55
C LYS A 480 -32.04 -19.77 18.83
N PHE A 481 -31.29 -19.73 17.74
CA PHE A 481 -30.89 -20.93 17.04
C PHE A 481 -30.08 -21.86 17.94
N LEU A 482 -29.07 -21.30 18.60
CA LEU A 482 -28.24 -22.10 19.50
C LEU A 482 -29.06 -22.69 20.66
N ASP A 483 -29.98 -21.90 21.21
CA ASP A 483 -30.84 -22.38 22.28
C ASP A 483 -31.72 -23.56 21.80
N ARG A 484 -32.22 -23.45 20.55
CA ARG A 484 -33.05 -24.55 20.00
C ARG A 484 -32.21 -25.80 19.79
N VAL A 485 -30.98 -25.67 19.30
CA VAL A 485 -30.11 -26.84 19.14
C VAL A 485 -29.82 -27.47 20.50
N TYR A 486 -29.50 -26.67 21.49
CA TYR A 486 -29.18 -27.18 22.83
C TYR A 486 -30.42 -27.92 23.41
N ARG A 487 -31.59 -27.30 23.30
CA ARG A 487 -32.84 -27.91 23.82
C ARG A 487 -33.13 -29.21 23.11
N LEU A 488 -32.96 -29.24 21.79
CA LEU A 488 -33.23 -30.46 21.00
C LEU A 488 -32.36 -31.60 21.50
N ILE A 489 -31.07 -31.35 21.70
CA ILE A 489 -30.15 -32.42 22.05
C ILE A 489 -30.30 -32.85 23.48
N THR A 490 -30.67 -31.94 24.39
CA THR A 490 -30.74 -32.26 25.82
C THR A 490 -32.07 -32.76 26.28
N THR A 491 -33.15 -32.54 25.48
CA THR A 491 -34.49 -32.95 25.92
C THR A 491 -35.06 -34.13 25.16
N LYS A 492 -34.66 -34.33 23.89
CA LYS A 492 -35.17 -35.47 23.13
C LYS A 492 -34.39 -36.73 23.49
N GLU A 493 -35.11 -37.84 23.51
CA GLU A 493 -34.48 -39.14 23.70
C GLU A 493 -33.58 -39.46 22.50
N ILE A 494 -32.34 -39.80 22.76
CA ILE A 494 -31.38 -40.17 21.72
C ILE A 494 -31.40 -41.66 21.55
N THR A 495 -31.65 -42.15 20.34
CA THR A 495 -31.81 -43.56 20.06
C THR A 495 -30.78 -44.06 19.05
N LYS A 496 -30.51 -45.36 19.09
CA LYS A 496 -29.65 -45.98 18.10
C LYS A 496 -30.38 -46.21 16.76
N GLU A 497 -31.69 -46.35 16.82
CA GLU A 497 -32.48 -46.64 15.64
C GLU A 497 -32.69 -45.39 14.81
N ASN A 498 -32.66 -45.56 13.51
CA ASN A 498 -32.90 -44.49 12.55
C ASN A 498 -33.92 -44.98 11.55
N SER A 499 -35.12 -44.40 11.55
CA SER A 499 -36.18 -44.78 10.64
C SER A 499 -35.87 -44.42 9.18
N GLY A 500 -34.89 -43.54 8.96
CA GLY A 500 -34.59 -43.08 7.63
C GLY A 500 -35.43 -41.92 7.16
N ALA A 501 -36.31 -41.39 8.03
CA ALA A 501 -37.24 -40.34 7.63
C ALA A 501 -36.51 -39.06 7.16
N LEU A 502 -35.36 -38.76 7.73
CA LEU A 502 -34.60 -37.54 7.38
C LEU A 502 -33.35 -37.83 6.55
N ASP A 503 -33.20 -39.05 6.03
CA ASP A 503 -31.96 -39.39 5.32
C ASP A 503 -31.69 -38.47 4.15
N LYS A 504 -32.71 -38.12 3.37
CA LYS A 504 -32.49 -37.22 2.23
C LYS A 504 -32.03 -35.83 2.70
N VAL A 505 -32.74 -35.26 3.67
CA VAL A 505 -32.39 -33.94 4.19
C VAL A 505 -31.00 -33.96 4.82
N TYR A 506 -30.72 -35.00 5.58
CA TYR A 506 -29.42 -35.14 6.23
C TYR A 506 -28.28 -35.15 5.20
N ASN A 507 -28.42 -36.00 4.17
CA ASN A 507 -27.36 -36.12 3.19
C ASN A 507 -27.23 -34.87 2.34
N GLU A 508 -28.33 -34.21 2.01
CA GLU A 508 -28.25 -32.93 1.30
C GLU A 508 -27.57 -31.88 2.13
N THR A 509 -27.85 -31.87 3.44
CA THR A 509 -27.23 -30.90 4.33
C THR A 509 -25.72 -31.13 4.46
N VAL A 510 -25.33 -32.40 4.64
CA VAL A 510 -23.90 -32.73 4.72
C VAL A 510 -23.17 -32.27 3.46
N LYS A 511 -23.76 -32.58 2.30
CA LYS A 511 -23.13 -32.19 1.04
C LYS A 511 -23.01 -30.65 0.92
N ALA A 512 -24.11 -29.95 1.19
CA ALA A 512 -24.15 -28.51 1.04
C ALA A 512 -23.19 -27.82 2.01
N VAL A 513 -23.23 -28.25 3.28
CA VAL A 513 -22.36 -27.60 4.29
C VAL A 513 -20.91 -27.89 3.97
N THR A 514 -20.57 -29.11 3.55
CA THR A 514 -19.19 -29.44 3.19
C THR A 514 -18.70 -28.54 2.07
N GLU A 515 -19.50 -28.38 1.01
CA GLU A 515 -19.09 -27.55 -0.13
C GLU A 515 -18.99 -26.07 0.25
N GLN A 516 -19.93 -25.60 1.06
CA GLN A 516 -19.98 -24.19 1.42
C GLN A 516 -18.86 -23.80 2.37
N VAL A 517 -18.54 -24.66 3.34
CA VAL A 517 -17.42 -24.40 4.23
C VAL A 517 -16.11 -24.39 3.42
N ASP A 518 -15.97 -25.30 2.48
CA ASP A 518 -14.79 -25.34 1.63
C ASP A 518 -14.63 -24.05 0.83
N GLN A 519 -15.73 -23.40 0.50
CA GLN A 519 -15.72 -22.15 -0.27
C GLN A 519 -15.80 -20.91 0.60
N MET A 520 -15.71 -21.05 1.91
CA MET A 520 -15.81 -19.93 2.86
C MET A 520 -17.17 -19.24 2.81
N LYS A 521 -18.21 -19.98 2.44
CA LYS A 521 -19.58 -19.45 2.40
C LYS A 521 -20.32 -19.86 3.67
N PHE A 522 -19.87 -19.30 4.78
CA PHE A 522 -20.35 -19.72 6.09
C PHE A 522 -21.79 -19.32 6.36
N ASN A 523 -22.25 -18.20 5.79
CA ASN A 523 -23.61 -17.75 6.01
C ASN A 523 -24.60 -18.76 5.45
N THR A 524 -24.37 -19.27 4.25
CA THR A 524 -25.28 -20.28 3.66
C THR A 524 -25.12 -21.62 4.36
N ALA A 525 -23.91 -21.96 4.82
CA ALA A 525 -23.72 -23.21 5.58
C ALA A 525 -24.55 -23.20 6.85
N ILE A 526 -24.53 -22.09 7.59
CA ILE A 526 -25.32 -21.97 8.81
C ILE A 526 -26.80 -22.00 8.50
N ALA A 527 -27.23 -21.35 7.43
CA ALA A 527 -28.64 -21.41 7.01
C ALA A 527 -29.05 -22.84 6.74
N GLN A 528 -28.20 -23.62 6.11
CA GLN A 528 -28.49 -25.05 5.87
C GLN A 528 -28.66 -25.80 7.19
N LEU A 529 -27.82 -25.52 8.14
CA LEU A 529 -27.94 -26.15 9.46
C LEU A 529 -29.21 -25.72 10.18
N MET A 530 -29.61 -24.54 10.06
CA MET A 530 -30.89 -24.07 10.59
C MET A 530 -32.06 -24.83 9.98
N UNK A 531 -31.88 -25.05 8.90
CA UNK A 531 -32.91 -25.71 8.21
C UNK A 531 -32.95 -27.16 8.58
N UNK A 532 -31.80 -27.77 8.86
CA UNK A 532 -31.74 -29.11 9.30
C UNK A 532 -32.19 -29.26 10.73
N UNK A 533 -32.11 -28.20 11.51
CA UNK A 533 -32.55 -28.17 12.86
C UNK A 533 -34.06 -28.06 12.94
N UNK A 534 -34.65 -27.46 12.10
CA UNK A 534 -36.08 -27.36 12.03
C UNK A 534 -36.66 -28.70 11.67
N UNK A 535 -36.09 -29.46 10.82
CA UNK A 535 -36.51 -30.75 10.48
C UNK A 535 -36.27 -31.75 11.59
N UNK A 536 -35.29 -31.58 12.30
CA UNK A 536 -35.02 -32.43 13.40
C UNK A 536 -35.89 -32.18 14.60
N UNK A 537 -36.45 -31.16 14.73
CA UNK A 537 -37.37 -30.79 15.77
C UNK A 537 -38.70 -31.41 15.57
N UNK A 538 -38.89 -31.85 14.57
CA UNK A 538 -40.10 -32.54 14.26
C UNK A 538 -40.14 -33.99 14.60
N LEU A 539 -39.00 -34.65 14.75
CA LEU A 539 -38.86 -36.06 15.18
C LEU A 539 -39.24 -36.24 16.64
N ALA A 540 -39.86 -37.35 16.96
CA ALA A 540 -40.19 -37.66 18.36
C ALA A 540 -38.94 -38.02 19.16
N THR A 541 -37.99 -38.72 18.54
CA THR A 541 -36.70 -39.05 19.15
C THR A 541 -35.58 -38.63 18.21
N MET A 542 -34.35 -38.56 18.76
CA MET A 542 -33.19 -38.10 18.00
C MET A 542 -32.30 -39.29 17.67
N PRO A 543 -32.24 -39.73 16.41
CA PRO A 543 -31.29 -40.79 16.06
C PRO A 543 -29.86 -40.31 16.27
N LYS A 544 -29.05 -41.15 16.90
CA LYS A 544 -27.67 -40.79 17.22
C LYS A 544 -26.88 -40.47 15.96
N ALA A 545 -27.17 -41.16 14.86
CA ALA A 545 -26.47 -40.94 13.61
C ALA A 545 -26.66 -39.51 13.10
N LEU A 546 -27.81 -38.89 13.35
CA LEU A 546 -28.08 -37.52 12.93
C LEU A 546 -27.45 -36.49 13.88
N PHE A 547 -27.23 -36.89 15.14
CA PHE A 547 -26.66 -36.04 16.14
C PHE A 547 -25.22 -35.66 15.80
N ASN A 548 -24.46 -36.64 15.32
CA ASN A 548 -23.05 -36.42 15.00
C ASN A 548 -22.85 -35.59 13.73
#